data_0bfd0f88d332d9cb752a756f35676b28
#
_entry.id   0bfd0f88d332d9cb752a756f35676b28
#
_cell.length_a   1.000
_cell.length_b   1.000
_cell.length_c   1.000
_cell.angle_alpha   90.00
_cell.angle_beta   90.00
_cell.angle_gamma   90.00
#
_symmetry.space_group_name_H-M   'P 1'
#
loop_
_entity.id
_entity.type
_entity.pdbx_description
1 polymer ?
#
loop_
_entity_poly.entity_id
_entity_poly.type
_entity_poly.pdbx_seq_one_letter_code
_entity_poly.pdbx_strand_id
1 'polypeptide(L)'
;MSVLVTIKIPGNPDDLQRYANGPGGDVMRRVAEAGKAAGAIHHQFVAGDGEIVVVDEWPDAQSFQDFFAGQAEIADVMRDGGAQGPPEITVYRLLDTPDRF
;
A
#
# COMPACT_ATOMS: atom_id res chain seq x y z
N MET A 1 -9.78 6.70 -15.95
CA MET A 1 -8.36 7.07 -15.81
C MET A 1 -7.87 6.62 -14.44
N SER A 2 -6.72 5.96 -14.36
CA SER A 2 -6.22 5.44 -13.09
C SER A 2 -5.65 6.55 -12.21
N VAL A 3 -5.47 6.23 -10.93
CA VAL A 3 -4.87 7.11 -9.93
C VAL A 3 -3.66 6.42 -9.32
N LEU A 4 -2.70 7.22 -8.87
CA LEU A 4 -1.58 6.74 -8.06
C LEU A 4 -1.89 7.05 -6.60
N VAL A 5 -1.72 6.05 -5.73
CA VAL A 5 -1.93 6.22 -4.30
C VAL A 5 -0.61 5.97 -3.58
N THR A 6 -0.23 6.88 -2.70
CA THR A 6 0.88 6.64 -1.78
C THR A 6 0.36 6.59 -0.35
N ILE A 7 0.89 5.66 0.42
CA ILE A 7 0.60 5.53 1.84
C ILE A 7 1.94 5.59 2.57
N LYS A 8 2.17 6.67 3.28
CA LYS A 8 3.41 6.86 4.06
C LYS A 8 3.16 6.48 5.50
N ILE A 9 3.97 5.57 6.00
CA ILE A 9 3.82 5.00 7.34
C ILE A 9 5.14 5.21 8.08
N PRO A 10 5.15 5.96 9.20
CA PRO A 10 6.37 6.08 9.99
C PRO A 10 6.76 4.71 10.55
N GLY A 11 8.02 4.36 10.44
CA GLY A 11 8.52 3.07 10.89
C GLY A 11 9.84 2.70 10.26
N ASN A 12 10.37 1.55 10.66
CA ASN A 12 11.62 1.02 10.12
C ASN A 12 11.30 0.05 8.97
N PRO A 13 11.71 0.35 7.73
CA PRO A 13 11.45 -0.56 6.60
C PRO A 13 12.03 -1.97 6.78
N ASP A 14 13.14 -2.09 7.50
CA ASP A 14 13.76 -3.40 7.75
C ASP A 14 12.86 -4.27 8.64
N ASP A 15 12.13 -3.67 9.58
CA ASP A 15 11.18 -4.41 10.41
C ASP A 15 10.02 -4.94 9.57
N LEU A 16 9.50 -4.14 8.65
CA LEU A 16 8.45 -4.59 7.74
C LEU A 16 8.96 -5.72 6.85
N GLN A 17 10.17 -5.59 6.32
CA GLN A 17 10.73 -6.62 5.44
C GLN A 17 10.92 -7.94 6.18
N ARG A 18 11.36 -7.91 7.43
CA ARG A 18 11.47 -9.12 8.26
C ARG A 18 10.10 -9.73 8.53
N TYR A 19 9.11 -8.92 8.85
CA TYR A 19 7.73 -9.36 9.04
C TYR A 19 7.20 -10.03 7.77
N ALA A 20 7.38 -9.39 6.62
CA ALA A 20 6.89 -9.88 5.32
C ALA A 20 7.53 -11.21 4.92
N ASN A 21 8.81 -11.40 5.24
CA ASN A 21 9.55 -12.62 4.91
C ASN A 21 9.47 -13.68 6.01
N GLY A 22 8.65 -13.47 7.00
CA GLY A 22 8.42 -14.37 8.14
C GLY A 22 6.95 -14.50 8.46
N PRO A 23 6.53 -14.13 9.69
CA PRO A 23 5.16 -14.40 10.15
C PRO A 23 4.07 -13.67 9.38
N GLY A 24 4.40 -12.54 8.71
CA GLY A 24 3.42 -11.73 8.00
C GLY A 24 3.24 -12.09 6.53
N GLY A 25 4.05 -13.00 5.99
CA GLY A 25 4.03 -13.28 4.55
C GLY A 25 2.69 -13.73 4.03
N ASP A 26 2.02 -14.62 4.75
CA ASP A 26 0.73 -15.17 4.30
C ASP A 26 -0.37 -14.12 4.34
N VAL A 27 -0.47 -13.33 5.40
CA VAL A 27 -1.49 -12.29 5.49
C VAL A 27 -1.25 -11.21 4.43
N MET A 28 0.00 -10.84 4.17
CA MET A 28 0.31 -9.86 3.14
C MET A 28 -0.06 -10.37 1.75
N ARG A 29 0.17 -11.65 1.46
CA ARG A 29 -0.26 -12.24 0.18
C ARG A 29 -1.77 -12.25 0.05
N ARG A 30 -2.51 -12.57 1.12
CA ARG A 30 -4.00 -12.53 1.09
C ARG A 30 -4.51 -11.12 0.82
N VAL A 31 -3.94 -10.13 1.49
CA VAL A 31 -4.34 -8.72 1.28
C VAL A 31 -4.03 -8.29 -0.15
N ALA A 32 -2.87 -8.66 -0.69
CA ALA A 32 -2.50 -8.36 -2.07
C ALA A 32 -3.47 -9.00 -3.07
N GLU A 33 -3.82 -10.27 -2.87
CA GLU A 33 -4.78 -10.95 -3.76
C GLU A 33 -6.16 -10.31 -3.68
N ALA A 34 -6.61 -9.91 -2.49
CA ALA A 34 -7.86 -9.19 -2.32
C ALA A 34 -7.82 -7.83 -3.03
N GLY A 35 -6.69 -7.14 -2.98
CA GLY A 35 -6.51 -5.86 -3.69
C GLY A 35 -6.58 -6.03 -5.20
N LYS A 36 -5.94 -7.06 -5.74
CA LYS A 36 -6.03 -7.39 -7.17
C LYS A 36 -7.48 -7.67 -7.57
N ALA A 37 -8.20 -8.46 -6.78
CA ALA A 37 -9.61 -8.76 -7.04
C ALA A 37 -10.49 -7.51 -6.97
N ALA A 38 -10.13 -6.53 -6.15
CA ALA A 38 -10.85 -5.27 -6.04
C ALA A 38 -10.49 -4.26 -7.16
N GLY A 39 -9.50 -4.58 -8.00
CA GLY A 39 -9.16 -3.78 -9.16
C GLY A 39 -7.77 -3.12 -9.13
N ALA A 40 -6.97 -3.36 -8.10
CA ALA A 40 -5.61 -2.80 -8.02
C ALA A 40 -4.79 -3.20 -9.25
N ILE A 41 -4.12 -2.22 -9.85
CA ILE A 41 -3.31 -2.39 -11.06
C ILE A 41 -1.86 -2.67 -10.69
N HIS A 42 -1.36 -2.01 -9.64
CA HIS A 42 0.01 -2.13 -9.15
C HIS A 42 0.04 -1.93 -7.65
N HIS A 43 0.95 -2.63 -6.98
CA HIS A 43 1.17 -2.50 -5.55
C HIS A 43 2.62 -2.82 -5.23
N GLN A 44 3.27 -1.96 -4.45
CA GLN A 44 4.65 -2.18 -4.02
C GLN A 44 4.94 -1.41 -2.74
N PHE A 45 5.67 -2.05 -1.82
CA PHE A 45 6.29 -1.37 -0.70
C PHE A 45 7.67 -0.85 -1.12
N VAL A 46 7.98 0.39 -0.71
CA VAL A 46 9.31 0.97 -0.87
C VAL A 46 9.76 1.59 0.45
N ALA A 47 11.05 1.83 0.59
CA ALA A 47 11.64 2.34 1.80
C ALA A 47 12.06 3.79 1.62
N GLY A 48 11.66 4.64 2.56
CA GLY A 48 12.21 5.98 2.73
C GLY A 48 13.07 6.05 3.98
N ASP A 49 13.57 7.21 4.31
CA ASP A 49 14.36 7.43 5.52
C ASP A 49 13.41 7.52 6.73
N GLY A 50 13.40 6.47 7.56
CA GLY A 50 12.51 6.39 8.72
C GLY A 50 11.05 6.18 8.37
N GLU A 51 10.74 5.77 7.13
CA GLU A 51 9.36 5.55 6.71
C GLU A 51 9.23 4.38 5.75
N ILE A 52 8.05 3.80 5.77
CA ILE A 52 7.60 2.77 4.84
C ILE A 52 6.61 3.44 3.91
N VAL A 53 6.75 3.23 2.60
CA VAL A 53 5.83 3.83 1.64
C VAL A 53 5.21 2.72 0.78
N VAL A 54 3.89 2.73 0.68
CA VAL A 54 3.17 1.90 -0.30
C VAL A 54 2.94 2.75 -1.54
N VAL A 55 3.22 2.18 -2.69
CA VAL A 55 2.93 2.80 -3.98
C VAL A 55 1.94 1.91 -4.71
N ASP A 56 0.74 2.43 -4.94
CA ASP A 56 -0.34 1.70 -5.61
C ASP A 56 -0.82 2.45 -6.84
N GLU A 57 -1.29 1.68 -7.82
CA GLU A 57 -2.11 2.23 -8.89
C GLU A 57 -3.47 1.54 -8.85
N TRP A 58 -4.55 2.33 -8.95
CA TRP A 58 -5.94 1.87 -8.90
C TRP A 58 -6.73 2.48 -10.07
N PRO A 59 -7.82 1.83 -10.53
CA PRO A 59 -8.65 2.38 -11.61
C PRO A 59 -9.21 3.76 -11.28
N ASP A 60 -9.57 3.98 -10.02
CA ASP A 60 -10.08 5.25 -9.50
C ASP A 60 -9.88 5.32 -7.98
N ALA A 61 -10.10 6.51 -7.42
CA ALA A 61 -9.95 6.73 -5.98
C ALA A 61 -10.96 5.95 -5.16
N GLN A 62 -12.18 5.79 -5.67
CA GLN A 62 -13.25 5.11 -4.93
C GLN A 62 -12.94 3.63 -4.72
N SER A 63 -12.41 2.94 -5.74
CA SER A 63 -12.01 1.53 -5.62
C SER A 63 -10.98 1.34 -4.51
N PHE A 64 -9.99 2.22 -4.45
CA PHE A 64 -9.00 2.19 -3.38
C PHE A 64 -9.63 2.44 -2.02
N GLN A 65 -10.46 3.48 -1.89
CA GLN A 65 -11.08 3.84 -0.62
C GLN A 65 -11.96 2.72 -0.08
N ASP A 66 -12.76 2.11 -0.95
CA ASP A 66 -13.63 1.00 -0.57
C ASP A 66 -12.83 -0.21 -0.09
N PHE A 67 -11.75 -0.54 -0.81
CA PHE A 67 -10.87 -1.64 -0.43
C PHE A 67 -10.20 -1.38 0.91
N PHE A 68 -9.60 -0.19 1.07
CA PHE A 68 -8.86 0.15 2.28
C PHE A 68 -9.78 0.17 3.50
N ALA A 69 -10.98 0.70 3.37
CA ALA A 69 -11.95 0.76 4.46
C ALA A 69 -12.51 -0.63 4.83
N GLY A 70 -12.63 -1.52 3.86
CA GLY A 70 -13.24 -2.83 4.04
C GLY A 70 -12.28 -3.96 4.38
N GLN A 71 -10.97 -3.72 4.33
CA GLN A 71 -9.96 -4.76 4.53
C GLN A 71 -9.33 -4.65 5.93
N ALA A 72 -9.91 -5.35 6.89
CA ALA A 72 -9.48 -5.25 8.30
C ALA A 72 -8.04 -5.72 8.53
N GLU A 73 -7.55 -6.67 7.72
CA GLU A 73 -6.18 -7.19 7.86
C GLU A 73 -5.10 -6.16 7.56
N ILE A 74 -5.42 -5.05 6.88
CA ILE A 74 -4.44 -3.97 6.63
C ILE A 74 -3.95 -3.38 7.95
N ALA A 75 -4.84 -3.14 8.92
CA ALA A 75 -4.46 -2.64 10.23
C ALA A 75 -3.53 -3.60 10.96
N ASP A 76 -3.77 -4.91 10.83
CA ASP A 76 -2.93 -5.93 11.45
C ASP A 76 -1.52 -5.93 10.82
N VAL A 77 -1.43 -5.82 9.50
CA VAL A 77 -0.15 -5.75 8.79
C VAL A 77 0.65 -4.53 9.24
N MET A 78 0.00 -3.36 9.34
CA MET A 78 0.68 -2.14 9.78
C MET A 78 1.18 -2.27 11.22
N ARG A 79 0.33 -2.75 12.13
CA ARG A 79 0.71 -2.91 13.52
C ARG A 79 1.86 -3.92 13.68
N ASP A 80 1.72 -5.09 13.11
CA ASP A 80 2.69 -6.19 13.27
C ASP A 80 3.94 -5.96 12.43
N GLY A 81 3.84 -5.17 11.37
CA GLY A 81 4.97 -4.76 10.53
C GLY A 81 5.75 -3.57 11.07
N GLY A 82 5.37 -3.04 12.23
CA GLY A 82 6.16 -2.03 12.92
C GLY A 82 5.79 -0.58 12.65
N ALA A 83 4.53 -0.30 12.26
CA ALA A 83 4.06 1.07 12.11
C ALA A 83 4.15 1.82 13.45
N GLN A 84 4.76 3.00 13.43
CA GLN A 84 4.98 3.84 14.61
C GLN A 84 4.02 5.02 14.69
N GLY A 85 3.07 5.12 13.78
CA GLY A 85 2.09 6.19 13.74
C GLY A 85 1.06 5.93 12.64
N PRO A 86 0.08 6.84 12.49
CA PRO A 86 -0.97 6.68 11.51
C PRO A 86 -0.45 6.84 10.08
N PRO A 87 -1.08 6.17 9.09
CA PRO A 87 -0.68 6.33 7.69
C PRO A 87 -1.10 7.69 7.14
N GLU A 88 -0.25 8.25 6.28
CA GLU A 88 -0.56 9.44 5.50
C GLU A 88 -0.88 9.01 4.07
N ILE A 89 -2.12 9.17 3.65
CA ILE A 89 -2.60 8.69 2.35
C ILE A 89 -2.74 9.88 1.41
N THR A 90 -2.15 9.77 0.22
CA THR A 90 -2.28 10.77 -0.84
C THR A 90 -2.72 10.08 -2.12
N VAL A 91 -3.73 10.65 -2.78
CA VAL A 91 -4.23 10.16 -4.07
C VAL A 91 -3.86 11.18 -5.13
N TYR A 92 -3.17 10.73 -6.17
CA TYR A 92 -2.72 11.57 -7.28
C TYR A 92 -3.45 11.17 -8.55
N ARG A 93 -3.88 12.16 -9.30
CA ARG A 93 -4.40 11.94 -10.65
C ARG A 93 -3.23 11.82 -11.62
N LEU A 94 -3.20 10.77 -12.41
CA LEU A 94 -2.18 10.62 -13.46
C LEU A 94 -2.43 11.65 -14.57
N LEU A 95 -1.35 12.26 -15.04
CA LEU A 95 -1.42 13.18 -16.18
C LEU A 95 -1.07 12.41 -17.45
N ASP A 96 -1.77 12.74 -18.52
CA ASP A 96 -1.51 12.16 -19.85
C ASP A 96 -0.53 13.07 -20.59
N THR A 97 0.77 12.77 -20.48
CA THR A 97 1.83 13.55 -21.10
C THR A 97 2.64 12.67 -22.06
N PRO A 98 3.22 13.27 -23.16
CA PRO A 98 3.88 12.47 -24.19
C PRO A 98 5.23 11.86 -23.77
N ASP A 99 5.75 12.22 -22.62
CA ASP A 99 7.04 11.75 -22.09
C ASP A 99 6.92 10.52 -21.20
N ARG A 100 5.72 9.95 -21.04
CA ARG A 100 5.51 8.76 -20.20
C ARG A 100 6.17 7.52 -20.82
N PHE A 101 6.74 6.71 -19.94
CA PHE A 101 7.22 5.37 -20.29
C PHE A 101 7.21 4.43 -19.10
#